data_e21470ea94bca1f5bd76891ee028e2be
#
_entry.id   e21470ea94bca1f5bd76891ee028e2be
#
_cell.length_a   1.000
_cell.length_b   1.000
_cell.length_c   1.000
_cell.angle_alpha   90.00
_cell.angle_beta   90.00
_cell.angle_gamma   90.00
#
_symmetry.space_group_name_H-M   'P 1'
#
loop_
_entity.id
_entity.type
_entity.pdbx_description
1 polymer ?
#
loop_
_entity_poly.entity_id
_entity_poly.type
_entity_poly.pdbx_seq_one_letter_code
_entity_poly.pdbx_strand_id
1 'polypeptide(L)'
;NLCVVQTKRFDAFAALETGRRILELDQDNAITFGLLASICQFIGRYDLTVEYYRKALQLDPKNLLVHQNLLFALTYVPDLSPTDYLAEARAYSKKVSARATPFTRWPATERAMESRPLRVGFVSGDLCFHSVGLFLCDIVANLDATKITPIAYSNRGEEDEYTARLKRRFDEWNEVSALSDDALARKIHTDRIDILLDLSGHTGRNRLAMFAWKPAPVQAAWLGYWASTGLAEMDYLLVDRASVHEDEAPHYSEKLWFLPDTRLCLSESPIPVAVSPLPALAKGYVTFGSYQTPSKVTDATLAVWSQVLQKLPTARLRLQLRGFEFAESVKRMLERLAAAKIDSDRVELLGTGIFEAYLKSYGDVDIVLDTLPFPGGTTTAQALWMGVPTVTLRGNTLVTRQGESMLRCVGLEAWVANSEEDYVQIAINR
;
A
#
# COMPACT_ATOMS: atom_id res chain seq x y z
N ASN A 1 12.23 -19.40 -16.29
CA ASN A 1 12.38 -19.88 -14.90
C ASN A 1 13.55 -19.23 -14.15
N LEU A 2 14.75 -19.03 -14.78
CA LEU A 2 15.90 -18.41 -14.11
C LEU A 2 15.59 -16.98 -13.64
N CYS A 3 15.02 -16.14 -14.49
CA CYS A 3 14.61 -14.77 -14.16
C CYS A 3 13.69 -14.71 -12.92
N VAL A 4 12.70 -15.59 -12.82
CA VAL A 4 11.79 -15.69 -11.67
C VAL A 4 12.54 -16.10 -10.38
N VAL A 5 13.47 -17.04 -10.49
CA VAL A 5 14.30 -17.47 -9.34
C VAL A 5 15.19 -16.35 -8.84
N GLN A 6 15.83 -15.62 -9.76
CA GLN A 6 16.67 -14.46 -9.44
C GLN A 6 15.86 -13.36 -8.75
N THR A 7 14.66 -13.04 -9.25
CA THR A 7 13.76 -12.09 -8.62
C THR A 7 13.38 -12.51 -7.20
N LYS A 8 13.05 -13.79 -6.98
CA LYS A 8 12.73 -14.31 -5.64
C LYS A 8 13.92 -14.28 -4.67
N ARG A 9 15.14 -14.29 -5.18
CA ARG A 9 16.38 -14.17 -4.40
C ARG A 9 16.81 -12.70 -4.21
N PHE A 10 15.97 -11.75 -4.57
CA PHE A 10 16.27 -10.32 -4.54
C PHE A 10 17.46 -9.89 -5.42
N ASP A 11 17.87 -10.74 -6.37
CA ASP A 11 18.87 -10.40 -7.39
C ASP A 11 18.16 -9.82 -8.62
N ALA A 12 17.58 -8.65 -8.42
CA ALA A 12 16.77 -7.97 -9.43
C ALA A 12 17.56 -7.62 -10.70
N PHE A 13 18.87 -7.39 -10.56
CA PHE A 13 19.69 -6.97 -11.70
C PHE A 13 20.09 -8.14 -12.59
N ALA A 14 20.45 -9.29 -12.01
CA ALA A 14 20.65 -10.51 -12.77
C ALA A 14 19.34 -10.95 -13.44
N ALA A 15 18.20 -10.75 -12.76
CA ALA A 15 16.89 -11.02 -13.35
C ALA A 15 16.58 -10.08 -14.53
N LEU A 16 16.93 -8.80 -14.43
CA LEU A 16 16.75 -7.82 -15.51
C LEU A 16 17.60 -8.17 -16.75
N GLU A 17 18.84 -8.52 -16.53
CA GLU A 17 19.75 -8.95 -17.61
C GLU A 17 19.25 -10.23 -18.29
N THR A 18 18.82 -11.22 -17.48
CA THR A 18 18.24 -12.47 -17.99
C THR A 18 16.99 -12.19 -18.84
N GLY A 19 16.11 -11.28 -18.37
CA GLY A 19 14.90 -10.90 -19.08
C GLY A 19 15.21 -10.20 -20.41
N ARG A 20 16.20 -9.31 -20.44
CA ARG A 20 16.65 -8.64 -21.68
C ARG A 20 17.16 -9.65 -22.71
N ARG A 21 17.96 -10.62 -22.28
CA ARG A 21 18.44 -11.70 -23.15
C ARG A 21 17.32 -12.56 -23.72
N ILE A 22 16.26 -12.78 -22.94
CA ILE A 22 15.07 -13.48 -23.47
C ILE A 22 14.43 -12.66 -24.59
N LEU A 23 14.31 -11.33 -24.43
CA LEU A 23 13.74 -10.48 -25.47
C LEU A 23 14.61 -10.38 -26.72
N GLU A 24 15.92 -10.57 -26.63
CA GLU A 24 16.79 -10.69 -27.83
C GLU A 24 16.46 -11.92 -28.66
N LEU A 25 15.99 -13.00 -28.01
CA LEU A 25 15.63 -14.26 -28.67
C LEU A 25 14.15 -14.30 -29.10
N ASP A 26 13.26 -13.62 -28.36
CA ASP A 26 11.82 -13.58 -28.60
C ASP A 26 11.30 -12.17 -28.23
N GLN A 27 11.30 -11.28 -29.22
CA GLN A 27 11.01 -9.85 -29.06
C GLN A 27 9.56 -9.53 -28.70
N ASP A 28 8.63 -10.45 -28.99
CA ASP A 28 7.19 -10.25 -28.74
C ASP A 28 6.68 -11.12 -27.57
N ASN A 29 7.52 -11.41 -26.59
CA ASN A 29 7.15 -12.23 -25.45
C ASN A 29 6.45 -11.41 -24.35
N ALA A 30 5.11 -11.44 -24.33
CA ALA A 30 4.28 -10.73 -23.35
C ALA A 30 4.62 -11.10 -21.88
N ILE A 31 4.93 -12.37 -21.62
CA ILE A 31 5.28 -12.86 -20.28
C ILE A 31 6.60 -12.22 -19.81
N THR A 32 7.58 -12.16 -20.71
CA THR A 32 8.89 -11.56 -20.38
C THR A 32 8.77 -10.07 -20.13
N PHE A 33 7.98 -9.33 -20.91
CA PHE A 33 7.68 -7.92 -20.63
C PHE A 33 7.01 -7.74 -19.26
N GLY A 34 6.03 -8.56 -18.90
CA GLY A 34 5.40 -8.55 -17.58
C GLY A 34 6.37 -8.81 -16.43
N LEU A 35 7.31 -9.74 -16.61
CA LEU A 35 8.38 -10.02 -15.62
C LEU A 35 9.34 -8.85 -15.50
N LEU A 36 9.83 -8.30 -16.60
CA LEU A 36 10.71 -7.12 -16.61
C LEU A 36 10.06 -5.92 -15.94
N ALA A 37 8.78 -5.68 -16.21
CA ALA A 37 8.01 -4.63 -15.53
C ALA A 37 8.02 -4.83 -14.02
N SER A 38 7.74 -6.05 -13.53
CA SER A 38 7.74 -6.36 -12.10
C SER A 38 9.12 -6.17 -11.46
N ILE A 39 10.20 -6.51 -12.16
CA ILE A 39 11.58 -6.30 -11.70
C ILE A 39 11.90 -4.80 -11.64
N CYS A 40 11.55 -4.05 -12.68
CA CYS A 40 11.73 -2.59 -12.73
C CYS A 40 10.96 -1.90 -11.60
N GLN A 41 9.74 -2.34 -11.31
CA GLN A 41 8.94 -1.87 -10.18
C GLN A 41 9.64 -2.12 -8.83
N PHE A 42 10.21 -3.31 -8.64
CA PHE A 42 10.93 -3.66 -7.42
C PHE A 42 12.16 -2.77 -7.18
N ILE A 43 12.86 -2.36 -8.23
CA ILE A 43 14.03 -1.46 -8.15
C ILE A 43 13.66 0.03 -8.26
N GLY A 44 12.36 0.38 -8.31
CA GLY A 44 11.86 1.76 -8.35
C GLY A 44 11.98 2.46 -9.71
N ARG A 45 12.22 1.71 -10.82
CA ARG A 45 12.25 2.25 -12.19
C ARG A 45 10.86 2.26 -12.80
N TYR A 46 10.01 3.16 -12.29
CA TYR A 46 8.59 3.23 -12.69
C TYR A 46 8.38 3.66 -14.14
N ASP A 47 9.31 4.42 -14.72
CA ASP A 47 9.37 4.74 -16.13
C ASP A 47 9.34 3.46 -17.00
N LEU A 48 10.31 2.58 -16.79
CA LEU A 48 10.41 1.28 -17.49
C LEU A 48 9.29 0.31 -17.09
N THR A 49 8.84 0.37 -15.83
CA THR A 49 7.74 -0.47 -15.34
C THR A 49 6.48 -0.26 -16.18
N VAL A 50 6.07 0.99 -16.36
CA VAL A 50 4.87 1.35 -17.12
C VAL A 50 5.05 1.01 -18.60
N GLU A 51 6.21 1.31 -19.18
CA GLU A 51 6.53 0.97 -20.56
C GLU A 51 6.37 -0.54 -20.82
N TYR A 52 7.01 -1.37 -19.98
CA TYR A 52 6.97 -2.82 -20.17
C TYR A 52 5.58 -3.44 -19.89
N TYR A 53 4.83 -2.96 -18.89
CA TYR A 53 3.45 -3.43 -18.69
C TYR A 53 2.55 -3.02 -19.88
N ARG A 54 2.70 -1.82 -20.44
CA ARG A 54 1.96 -1.40 -21.64
C ARG A 54 2.30 -2.28 -22.83
N LYS A 55 3.59 -2.61 -23.03
CA LYS A 55 4.01 -3.52 -24.11
C LYS A 55 3.44 -4.93 -23.90
N ALA A 56 3.47 -5.46 -22.69
CA ALA A 56 2.85 -6.74 -22.36
C ALA A 56 1.34 -6.75 -22.69
N LEU A 57 0.62 -5.66 -22.37
CA LEU A 57 -0.81 -5.53 -22.67
C LEU A 57 -1.12 -5.31 -24.15
N GLN A 58 -0.21 -4.73 -24.93
CA GLN A 58 -0.35 -4.66 -26.39
C GLN A 58 -0.27 -6.07 -27.01
N LEU A 59 0.60 -6.93 -26.48
CA LEU A 59 0.78 -8.30 -26.95
C LEU A 59 -0.31 -9.24 -26.41
N ASP A 60 -0.77 -9.06 -25.19
CA ASP A 60 -1.87 -9.82 -24.57
C ASP A 60 -2.90 -8.87 -23.92
N PRO A 61 -3.83 -8.27 -24.70
CA PRO A 61 -4.81 -7.31 -24.18
C PRO A 61 -5.82 -7.89 -23.19
N LYS A 62 -5.93 -9.22 -23.07
CA LYS A 62 -6.87 -9.90 -22.19
C LYS A 62 -6.28 -10.22 -20.81
N ASN A 63 -5.01 -9.96 -20.58
CA ASN A 63 -4.30 -10.26 -19.35
C ASN A 63 -4.69 -9.28 -18.24
N LEU A 64 -5.65 -9.68 -17.41
CA LEU A 64 -6.13 -8.86 -16.30
C LEU A 64 -5.05 -8.65 -15.22
N LEU A 65 -4.20 -9.66 -14.98
CA LEU A 65 -3.14 -9.55 -13.97
C LEU A 65 -2.11 -8.47 -14.35
N VAL A 66 -1.67 -8.47 -15.60
CA VAL A 66 -0.75 -7.44 -16.10
C VAL A 66 -1.41 -6.05 -16.04
N HIS A 67 -2.71 -5.96 -16.32
CA HIS A 67 -3.45 -4.70 -16.25
C HIS A 67 -3.58 -4.19 -14.81
N GLN A 68 -3.85 -5.06 -13.85
CA GLN A 68 -3.86 -4.71 -12.42
C GLN A 68 -2.48 -4.23 -11.95
N ASN A 69 -1.41 -4.92 -12.36
CA ASN A 69 -0.06 -4.53 -12.02
C ASN A 69 0.32 -3.17 -12.64
N LEU A 70 -0.14 -2.88 -13.85
CA LEU A 70 0.00 -1.54 -14.46
C LEU A 70 -0.70 -0.48 -13.61
N LEU A 71 -1.96 -0.70 -13.22
CA LEU A 71 -2.72 0.23 -12.37
C LEU A 71 -2.03 0.47 -11.03
N PHE A 72 -1.52 -0.58 -10.41
CA PHE A 72 -0.71 -0.44 -9.19
C PHE A 72 0.56 0.40 -9.44
N ALA A 73 1.31 0.12 -10.50
CA ALA A 73 2.52 0.86 -10.84
C ALA A 73 2.26 2.34 -11.15
N LEU A 74 1.14 2.65 -11.79
CA LEU A 74 0.73 4.02 -12.11
C LEU A 74 0.54 4.90 -10.87
N THR A 75 0.20 4.33 -9.69
CA THR A 75 0.10 5.09 -8.45
C THR A 75 1.46 5.57 -7.89
N TYR A 76 2.57 5.10 -8.45
CA TYR A 76 3.93 5.52 -8.10
C TYR A 76 4.52 6.52 -9.08
N VAL A 77 3.86 6.75 -10.24
CA VAL A 77 4.36 7.66 -11.27
C VAL A 77 4.12 9.10 -10.80
N PRO A 78 5.19 9.90 -10.65
CA PRO A 78 5.04 11.32 -10.40
C PRO A 78 4.21 11.98 -11.51
N ASP A 79 3.42 12.98 -11.17
CA ASP A 79 2.69 13.83 -12.11
C ASP A 79 1.66 13.12 -13.01
N LEU A 80 1.34 11.84 -12.73
CA LEU A 80 0.23 11.19 -13.41
C LEU A 80 -1.09 11.88 -13.00
N SER A 81 -1.81 12.36 -13.98
CA SER A 81 -3.11 13.00 -13.75
C SER A 81 -4.11 11.97 -13.16
N PRO A 82 -4.87 12.33 -12.11
CA PRO A 82 -5.93 11.46 -11.58
C PRO A 82 -6.96 11.05 -12.65
N THR A 83 -7.20 11.90 -13.62
CA THR A 83 -8.10 11.64 -14.77
C THR A 83 -7.54 10.55 -15.66
N ASP A 84 -6.22 10.57 -15.95
CA ASP A 84 -5.57 9.53 -16.79
C ASP A 84 -5.54 8.19 -16.04
N TYR A 85 -5.27 8.22 -14.73
CA TYR A 85 -5.39 7.02 -13.89
C TYR A 85 -6.80 6.43 -13.97
N LEU A 86 -7.84 7.25 -13.77
CA LEU A 86 -9.23 6.80 -13.82
C LEU A 86 -9.62 6.25 -15.19
N ALA A 87 -9.12 6.85 -16.27
CA ALA A 87 -9.37 6.35 -17.64
C ALA A 87 -8.81 4.92 -17.80
N GLU A 88 -7.59 4.65 -17.32
CA GLU A 88 -6.97 3.32 -17.36
C GLU A 88 -7.72 2.33 -16.46
N ALA A 89 -8.12 2.74 -15.24
CA ALA A 89 -8.90 1.92 -14.32
C ALA A 89 -10.26 1.53 -14.92
N ARG A 90 -10.94 2.45 -15.59
CA ARG A 90 -12.18 2.17 -16.34
C ARG A 90 -11.97 1.24 -17.53
N ALA A 91 -10.81 1.30 -18.19
CA ALA A 91 -10.47 0.35 -19.25
C ALA A 91 -10.29 -1.07 -18.72
N TYR A 92 -9.70 -1.22 -17.52
CA TYR A 92 -9.68 -2.51 -16.79
C TYR A 92 -11.10 -2.98 -16.44
N SER A 93 -11.91 -2.11 -15.86
CA SER A 93 -13.31 -2.41 -15.48
C SER A 93 -14.11 -2.98 -16.65
N LYS A 94 -14.06 -2.36 -17.83
CA LYS A 94 -14.74 -2.85 -19.03
C LYS A 94 -14.38 -4.31 -19.37
N LYS A 95 -13.11 -4.69 -19.19
CA LYS A 95 -12.65 -6.07 -19.45
C LYS A 95 -13.19 -7.06 -18.43
N VAL A 96 -13.31 -6.63 -17.19
CA VAL A 96 -13.81 -7.45 -16.06
C VAL A 96 -15.33 -7.60 -16.16
N SER A 97 -16.08 -6.51 -16.30
CA SER A 97 -17.54 -6.53 -16.40
C SER A 97 -18.03 -7.32 -17.61
N ALA A 98 -17.26 -7.36 -18.71
CA ALA A 98 -17.58 -8.21 -19.86
C ALA A 98 -17.53 -9.73 -19.56
N ARG A 99 -16.96 -10.14 -18.44
CA ARG A 99 -16.87 -11.56 -18.00
C ARG A 99 -17.89 -11.89 -16.89
N ALA A 100 -18.57 -10.90 -16.34
CA ALA A 100 -19.47 -11.04 -15.22
C ALA A 100 -20.93 -10.95 -15.67
N THR A 101 -21.80 -11.59 -14.90
CA THR A 101 -23.25 -11.38 -14.97
C THR A 101 -23.70 -10.88 -13.59
N PRO A 102 -23.94 -9.57 -13.43
CA PRO A 102 -24.26 -9.00 -12.13
C PRO A 102 -25.57 -9.52 -11.56
N PHE A 103 -25.60 -9.79 -10.26
CA PHE A 103 -26.84 -10.00 -9.52
C PHE A 103 -27.65 -8.70 -9.51
N THR A 104 -28.97 -8.80 -9.67
CA THR A 104 -29.92 -7.67 -9.68
C THR A 104 -30.92 -7.74 -8.53
N ARG A 105 -30.92 -8.85 -7.78
CA ARG A 105 -31.75 -9.06 -6.58
C ARG A 105 -30.89 -9.69 -5.49
N TRP A 106 -31.07 -9.26 -4.27
CA TRP A 106 -30.29 -9.75 -3.13
C TRP A 106 -31.22 -10.22 -2.01
N PRO A 107 -31.05 -11.45 -1.51
CA PRO A 107 -31.85 -11.98 -0.40
C PRO A 107 -31.73 -11.15 0.89
N ALA A 108 -30.65 -10.37 1.02
CA ALA A 108 -30.43 -9.47 2.14
C ALA A 108 -31.47 -8.34 2.20
N THR A 109 -31.91 -7.82 1.05
CA THR A 109 -32.87 -6.71 0.94
C THR A 109 -34.34 -7.15 1.06
N GLU A 110 -34.62 -8.45 0.94
CA GLU A 110 -35.99 -9.00 1.03
C GLU A 110 -36.49 -9.15 2.47
N ARG A 111 -35.59 -8.97 3.47
CA ARG A 111 -35.97 -8.98 4.90
C ARG A 111 -35.94 -7.55 5.45
N ALA A 112 -36.96 -7.25 6.28
CA ALA A 112 -36.98 -5.97 6.99
C ALA A 112 -35.66 -5.76 7.74
N MET A 113 -34.88 -4.75 7.34
CA MET A 113 -33.56 -4.45 7.88
C MET A 113 -33.59 -3.96 9.35
N GLU A 114 -34.76 -3.68 9.88
CA GLU A 114 -34.95 -3.00 11.16
C GLU A 114 -34.69 -3.88 12.40
N SER A 115 -34.48 -5.19 12.25
CA SER A 115 -34.47 -6.11 13.41
C SER A 115 -33.23 -7.01 13.53
N ARG A 116 -32.20 -6.85 12.67
CA ARG A 116 -31.00 -7.68 12.75
C ARG A 116 -29.71 -6.89 12.47
N PRO A 117 -28.55 -7.32 12.98
CA PRO A 117 -27.27 -6.78 12.57
C PRO A 117 -27.04 -6.90 11.06
N LEU A 118 -26.35 -5.91 10.48
CA LEU A 118 -25.92 -5.95 9.08
C LEU A 118 -24.78 -6.97 8.93
N ARG A 119 -24.88 -7.84 7.94
CA ARG A 119 -23.81 -8.77 7.58
C ARG A 119 -22.82 -8.07 6.68
N VAL A 120 -21.64 -7.78 7.21
CA VAL A 120 -20.58 -7.06 6.50
C VAL A 120 -19.48 -8.04 6.12
N GLY A 121 -19.29 -8.25 4.82
CA GLY A 121 -18.26 -9.13 4.27
C GLY A 121 -16.97 -8.35 4.01
N PHE A 122 -15.83 -8.90 4.40
CA PHE A 122 -14.49 -8.35 4.21
C PHE A 122 -13.67 -9.29 3.31
N VAL A 123 -13.34 -8.86 2.11
CA VAL A 123 -12.61 -9.66 1.11
C VAL A 123 -11.16 -9.20 1.03
N SER A 124 -10.22 -10.09 1.32
CA SER A 124 -8.79 -9.76 1.21
C SER A 124 -7.90 -11.01 1.09
N GLY A 125 -6.78 -10.88 0.39
CA GLY A 125 -5.64 -11.80 0.44
C GLY A 125 -4.65 -11.51 1.57
N ASP A 126 -4.90 -10.46 2.37
CA ASP A 126 -3.94 -9.90 3.33
C ASP A 126 -4.46 -9.91 4.78
N LEU A 127 -5.41 -10.81 5.10
CA LEU A 127 -5.91 -11.04 6.47
C LEU A 127 -4.88 -11.85 7.30
N CYS A 128 -3.71 -11.28 7.49
CA CYS A 128 -2.54 -11.89 8.11
C CYS A 128 -1.63 -10.81 8.70
N PHE A 129 -0.39 -11.16 9.07
CA PHE A 129 0.64 -10.19 9.43
C PHE A 129 1.05 -9.36 8.21
N HIS A 130 0.20 -8.43 7.86
CA HIS A 130 0.31 -7.51 6.73
C HIS A 130 -0.30 -6.16 7.13
N SER A 131 0.03 -5.09 6.39
CA SER A 131 -0.51 -3.74 6.65
C SER A 131 -2.03 -3.74 6.80
N VAL A 132 -2.76 -4.43 5.93
CA VAL A 132 -4.23 -4.55 6.00
C VAL A 132 -4.67 -5.19 7.32
N GLY A 133 -4.06 -6.32 7.72
CA GLY A 133 -4.37 -6.98 8.98
C GLY A 133 -4.09 -6.08 10.20
N LEU A 134 -2.93 -5.38 10.19
CA LEU A 134 -2.50 -4.47 11.25
C LEU A 134 -3.43 -3.26 11.41
N PHE A 135 -4.07 -2.79 10.34
CA PHE A 135 -5.05 -1.72 10.43
C PHE A 135 -6.47 -2.23 10.76
N LEU A 136 -6.81 -3.45 10.38
CA LEU A 136 -8.18 -3.98 10.47
C LEU A 136 -8.50 -4.59 11.85
N CYS A 137 -7.53 -5.20 12.52
CA CYS A 137 -7.78 -6.10 13.65
C CYS A 137 -8.60 -5.45 14.77
N ASP A 138 -8.23 -4.26 15.21
CA ASP A 138 -8.92 -3.59 16.31
C ASP A 138 -10.17 -2.84 15.84
N ILE A 139 -10.26 -2.50 14.55
CA ILE A 139 -11.51 -1.98 13.98
C ILE A 139 -12.59 -3.04 14.10
N VAL A 140 -12.32 -4.27 13.64
CA VAL A 140 -13.31 -5.36 13.73
C VAL A 140 -13.63 -5.71 15.19
N ALA A 141 -12.63 -5.66 16.07
CA ALA A 141 -12.82 -5.94 17.50
C ALA A 141 -13.75 -4.94 18.22
N ASN A 142 -13.85 -3.71 17.71
CA ASN A 142 -14.64 -2.63 18.29
C ASN A 142 -15.96 -2.35 17.54
N LEU A 143 -16.35 -3.20 16.59
CA LEU A 143 -17.66 -3.09 15.96
C LEU A 143 -18.78 -3.40 16.97
N ASP A 144 -19.87 -2.64 16.89
CA ASP A 144 -21.07 -2.88 17.67
C ASP A 144 -21.79 -4.15 17.17
N ALA A 145 -21.63 -5.26 17.90
CA ALA A 145 -22.21 -6.55 17.55
C ALA A 145 -23.75 -6.54 17.46
N THR A 146 -24.41 -5.53 18.04
CA THR A 146 -25.87 -5.36 17.89
C THR A 146 -26.25 -4.81 16.52
N LYS A 147 -25.26 -4.22 15.79
CA LYS A 147 -25.48 -3.58 14.49
C LYS A 147 -24.76 -4.27 13.34
N ILE A 148 -23.63 -4.93 13.60
CA ILE A 148 -22.73 -5.47 12.57
C ILE A 148 -22.31 -6.89 12.94
N THR A 149 -22.45 -7.81 11.97
CA THR A 149 -21.88 -9.17 11.99
C THR A 149 -20.74 -9.20 10.96
N PRO A 150 -19.46 -9.17 11.38
CA PRO A 150 -18.30 -9.18 10.46
C PRO A 150 -18.02 -10.60 9.96
N ILE A 151 -17.85 -10.73 8.63
CA ILE A 151 -17.63 -12.00 7.93
C ILE A 151 -16.39 -11.86 7.06
N ALA A 152 -15.38 -12.70 7.29
CA ALA A 152 -14.16 -12.71 6.50
C ALA A 152 -14.27 -13.64 5.29
N TYR A 153 -13.74 -13.18 4.15
CA TYR A 153 -13.47 -13.96 2.94
C TYR A 153 -11.97 -13.85 2.64
N SER A 154 -11.20 -14.80 3.19
CA SER A 154 -9.74 -14.82 3.10
C SER A 154 -9.30 -15.46 1.79
N ASN A 155 -8.58 -14.71 0.96
CA ASN A 155 -8.00 -15.20 -0.31
C ASN A 155 -6.52 -15.56 -0.16
N ARG A 156 -6.11 -16.23 0.91
CA ARG A 156 -4.70 -16.45 1.21
C ARG A 156 -4.27 -17.91 1.15
N GLY A 157 -4.85 -18.85 1.58
CA GLY A 157 -4.42 -20.28 1.60
C GLY A 157 -3.34 -20.64 2.62
N GLU A 158 -2.61 -19.67 3.17
CA GLU A 158 -1.61 -19.87 4.24
C GLU A 158 -1.98 -19.00 5.45
N GLU A 159 -1.79 -19.52 6.64
CA GLU A 159 -2.09 -18.84 7.90
C GLU A 159 -0.82 -18.58 8.70
N ASP A 160 -0.79 -17.44 9.38
CA ASP A 160 0.22 -17.08 10.37
C ASP A 160 -0.44 -16.83 11.75
N GLU A 161 0.37 -16.56 12.77
CA GLU A 161 -0.14 -16.28 14.12
C GLU A 161 -1.08 -15.08 14.15
N TYR A 162 -0.85 -14.09 13.28
CA TYR A 162 -1.72 -12.91 13.18
C TYR A 162 -3.08 -13.25 12.54
N THR A 163 -3.10 -14.17 11.58
CA THR A 163 -4.34 -14.74 11.05
C THR A 163 -5.20 -15.35 12.16
N ALA A 164 -4.59 -16.08 13.08
CA ALA A 164 -5.30 -16.65 14.23
C ALA A 164 -5.86 -15.56 15.18
N ARG A 165 -5.16 -14.42 15.33
CA ARG A 165 -5.66 -13.24 16.07
C ARG A 165 -6.88 -12.63 15.36
N LEU A 166 -6.80 -12.42 14.06
CA LEU A 166 -7.90 -11.89 13.24
C LEU A 166 -9.12 -12.80 13.26
N LYS A 167 -8.97 -14.11 13.10
CA LYS A 167 -10.08 -15.09 13.12
C LYS A 167 -10.96 -14.94 14.36
N ARG A 168 -10.37 -14.65 15.52
CA ARG A 168 -11.14 -14.46 16.77
C ARG A 168 -11.98 -13.17 16.81
N ARG A 169 -11.83 -12.29 15.82
CA ARG A 169 -12.55 -11.01 15.73
C ARG A 169 -13.74 -11.07 14.77
N PHE A 170 -13.78 -12.10 13.92
CA PHE A 170 -14.86 -12.31 12.94
C PHE A 170 -15.82 -13.37 13.45
N ASP A 171 -17.12 -13.17 13.21
CA ASP A 171 -18.16 -14.16 13.51
C ASP A 171 -18.10 -15.37 12.56
N GLU A 172 -17.73 -15.12 11.30
CA GLU A 172 -17.54 -16.16 10.29
C GLU A 172 -16.23 -15.94 9.53
N TRP A 173 -15.49 -17.02 9.28
CA TRP A 173 -14.27 -17.01 8.50
C TRP A 173 -14.33 -18.00 7.35
N ASN A 174 -14.19 -17.52 6.12
CA ASN A 174 -14.28 -18.31 4.91
C ASN A 174 -12.94 -18.27 4.15
N GLU A 175 -12.31 -19.44 3.96
CA GLU A 175 -11.18 -19.59 3.05
C GLU A 175 -11.71 -19.70 1.61
N VAL A 176 -11.29 -18.76 0.75
CA VAL A 176 -11.84 -18.65 -0.60
C VAL A 176 -10.79 -18.68 -1.70
N SER A 177 -9.53 -18.95 -1.36
CA SER A 177 -8.42 -18.96 -2.31
C SER A 177 -8.56 -20.00 -3.45
N ALA A 178 -9.27 -21.10 -3.19
CA ALA A 178 -9.54 -22.12 -4.20
C ALA A 178 -10.76 -21.85 -5.09
N LEU A 179 -11.58 -20.83 -4.78
CA LEU A 179 -12.79 -20.53 -5.53
C LEU A 179 -12.48 -19.66 -6.77
N SER A 180 -13.16 -19.92 -7.88
CA SER A 180 -13.23 -18.97 -8.99
C SER A 180 -13.99 -17.70 -8.58
N ASP A 181 -13.84 -16.60 -9.34
CA ASP A 181 -14.55 -15.35 -9.04
C ASP A 181 -16.07 -15.51 -9.07
N ASP A 182 -16.59 -16.27 -10.05
CA ASP A 182 -18.00 -16.61 -10.17
C ASP A 182 -18.49 -17.48 -8.98
N ALA A 183 -17.71 -18.48 -8.56
CA ALA A 183 -18.07 -19.33 -7.42
C ALA A 183 -18.05 -18.52 -6.10
N LEU A 184 -17.09 -17.62 -5.93
CA LEU A 184 -17.02 -16.73 -4.78
C LEU A 184 -18.19 -15.74 -4.77
N ALA A 185 -18.53 -15.15 -5.91
CA ALA A 185 -19.67 -14.24 -6.01
C ALA A 185 -20.99 -14.93 -5.64
N ARG A 186 -21.22 -16.17 -6.12
CA ARG A 186 -22.39 -16.98 -5.72
C ARG A 186 -22.40 -17.29 -4.23
N LYS A 187 -21.25 -17.64 -3.65
CA LYS A 187 -21.16 -17.89 -2.21
C LYS A 187 -21.57 -16.64 -1.42
N ILE A 188 -20.97 -15.49 -1.70
CA ILE A 188 -21.24 -14.21 -1.00
C ILE A 188 -22.71 -13.84 -1.12
N HIS A 189 -23.31 -13.99 -2.32
CA HIS A 189 -24.72 -13.75 -2.54
C HIS A 189 -25.61 -14.70 -1.71
N THR A 190 -25.26 -15.99 -1.63
CA THR A 190 -25.95 -17.00 -0.81
C THR A 190 -25.82 -16.71 0.69
N ASP A 191 -24.66 -16.23 1.12
CA ASP A 191 -24.35 -15.85 2.51
C ASP A 191 -25.15 -14.59 2.95
N ARG A 192 -25.88 -13.94 2.04
CA ARG A 192 -26.74 -12.78 2.30
C ARG A 192 -26.02 -11.60 2.90
N ILE A 193 -24.90 -11.24 2.30
CA ILE A 193 -24.09 -10.09 2.70
C ILE A 193 -24.84 -8.80 2.34
N ASP A 194 -24.98 -7.88 3.30
CA ASP A 194 -25.59 -6.57 3.13
C ASP A 194 -24.60 -5.55 2.55
N ILE A 195 -23.37 -5.56 3.08
CA ILE A 195 -22.27 -4.67 2.66
C ILE A 195 -21.03 -5.53 2.42
N LEU A 196 -20.43 -5.39 1.26
CA LEU A 196 -19.20 -6.11 0.91
C LEU A 196 -18.04 -5.12 0.74
N LEU A 197 -16.97 -5.33 1.51
CA LEU A 197 -15.78 -4.49 1.49
C LEU A 197 -14.65 -5.18 0.73
N ASP A 198 -14.11 -4.51 -0.28
CA ASP A 198 -12.84 -4.86 -0.90
C ASP A 198 -11.71 -4.21 -0.12
N LEU A 199 -10.79 -5.00 0.42
CA LEU A 199 -9.64 -4.50 1.17
C LEU A 199 -8.32 -4.62 0.39
N SER A 200 -8.37 -4.87 -0.90
CA SER A 200 -7.17 -5.14 -1.71
C SER A 200 -7.03 -4.24 -2.94
N GLY A 201 -8.13 -3.83 -3.57
CA GLY A 201 -8.08 -3.08 -4.82
C GLY A 201 -7.23 -3.78 -5.89
N HIS A 202 -6.28 -3.08 -6.50
CA HIS A 202 -5.36 -3.62 -7.50
C HIS A 202 -4.05 -4.18 -6.92
N THR A 203 -3.97 -4.46 -5.61
CA THR A 203 -2.80 -5.11 -5.01
C THR A 203 -2.75 -6.61 -5.30
N GLY A 204 -1.67 -7.28 -4.88
CA GLY A 204 -1.55 -8.74 -5.04
C GLY A 204 -2.64 -9.52 -4.30
N ARG A 205 -2.97 -10.72 -4.81
CA ARG A 205 -3.98 -11.62 -4.21
C ARG A 205 -5.38 -10.99 -4.05
N ASN A 206 -5.70 -9.94 -4.79
CA ASN A 206 -7.04 -9.34 -4.75
C ASN A 206 -8.09 -10.24 -5.41
N ARG A 207 -9.34 -9.92 -5.15
CA ARG A 207 -10.51 -10.52 -5.80
C ARG A 207 -11.39 -9.43 -6.43
N LEU A 208 -10.78 -8.29 -6.82
CA LEU A 208 -11.51 -7.13 -7.32
C LEU A 208 -12.40 -7.48 -8.53
N ALA A 209 -11.94 -8.37 -9.40
CA ALA A 209 -12.73 -8.83 -10.54
C ALA A 209 -14.06 -9.49 -10.13
N MET A 210 -14.11 -10.17 -8.99
CA MET A 210 -15.33 -10.80 -8.46
C MET A 210 -16.43 -9.77 -8.15
N PHE A 211 -16.08 -8.54 -7.78
CA PHE A 211 -17.05 -7.48 -7.45
C PHE A 211 -17.90 -7.07 -8.67
N ALA A 212 -17.45 -7.35 -9.90
CA ALA A 212 -18.26 -7.11 -11.10
C ALA A 212 -19.52 -7.98 -11.17
N TRP A 213 -19.60 -9.10 -10.45
CA TRP A 213 -20.83 -9.88 -10.29
C TRP A 213 -21.85 -9.23 -9.34
N LYS A 214 -21.49 -8.15 -8.64
CA LYS A 214 -22.36 -7.43 -7.70
C LYS A 214 -23.04 -8.37 -6.68
N PRO A 215 -22.29 -9.23 -5.94
CA PRO A 215 -22.91 -10.23 -5.05
C PRO A 215 -23.59 -9.65 -3.81
N ALA A 216 -23.33 -8.37 -3.47
CA ALA A 216 -23.99 -7.67 -2.37
C ALA A 216 -24.66 -6.38 -2.87
N PRO A 217 -25.74 -5.91 -2.23
CA PRO A 217 -26.45 -4.70 -2.63
C PRO A 217 -25.58 -3.44 -2.50
N VAL A 218 -24.68 -3.41 -1.50
CA VAL A 218 -23.70 -2.33 -1.30
C VAL A 218 -22.30 -2.90 -1.35
N GLN A 219 -21.44 -2.29 -2.18
CA GLN A 219 -20.03 -2.65 -2.30
C GLN A 219 -19.16 -1.43 -2.11
N ALA A 220 -18.09 -1.55 -1.30
CA ALA A 220 -17.20 -0.45 -1.05
C ALA A 220 -15.73 -0.91 -1.06
N ALA A 221 -14.86 -0.06 -1.59
CA ALA A 221 -13.41 -0.23 -1.52
C ALA A 221 -12.86 0.52 -0.29
N TRP A 222 -11.92 -0.11 0.42
CA TRP A 222 -11.33 0.48 1.61
C TRP A 222 -9.95 -0.12 1.92
N LEU A 223 -9.17 0.61 2.65
CA LEU A 223 -8.00 0.22 3.43
C LEU A 223 -6.77 -0.17 2.60
N GLY A 224 -6.79 -1.28 1.86
CA GLY A 224 -5.59 -1.84 1.24
C GLY A 224 -5.19 -1.21 -0.08
N TYR A 225 -6.03 -0.35 -0.67
CA TYR A 225 -5.72 0.39 -1.88
C TYR A 225 -6.02 1.88 -1.72
N TRP A 226 -5.40 2.71 -2.55
CA TRP A 226 -5.33 4.16 -2.39
C TRP A 226 -5.66 4.95 -3.66
N ALA A 227 -6.42 4.35 -4.56
CA ALA A 227 -6.93 4.97 -5.77
C ALA A 227 -8.28 4.37 -6.14
N SER A 228 -8.97 4.93 -7.14
CA SER A 228 -10.22 4.36 -7.67
C SER A 228 -9.99 2.93 -8.16
N THR A 229 -10.96 2.04 -7.92
CA THR A 229 -10.97 0.69 -8.48
C THR A 229 -11.29 0.69 -9.97
N GLY A 230 -11.97 1.74 -10.44
CA GLY A 230 -12.50 1.86 -11.80
C GLY A 230 -13.77 1.06 -12.04
N LEU A 231 -14.20 0.18 -11.10
CA LEU A 231 -15.37 -0.68 -11.28
C LEU A 231 -16.67 0.11 -11.17
N ALA A 232 -17.58 -0.09 -12.13
CA ALA A 232 -18.90 0.51 -12.10
C ALA A 232 -19.81 -0.08 -11.01
N GLU A 233 -19.55 -1.33 -10.61
CA GLU A 233 -20.27 -2.07 -9.60
C GLU A 233 -19.82 -1.76 -8.17
N MET A 234 -18.71 -1.00 -7.98
CA MET A 234 -18.27 -0.49 -6.69
C MET A 234 -19.01 0.80 -6.37
N ASP A 235 -19.81 0.81 -5.29
CA ASP A 235 -20.66 1.95 -4.97
C ASP A 235 -19.89 3.07 -4.25
N TYR A 236 -19.00 2.69 -3.32
CA TYR A 236 -18.30 3.65 -2.46
C TYR A 236 -16.80 3.39 -2.38
N LEU A 237 -16.06 4.48 -2.17
CA LEU A 237 -14.67 4.44 -1.69
C LEU A 237 -14.62 5.13 -0.31
N LEU A 238 -14.15 4.41 0.72
CA LEU A 238 -13.99 4.97 2.06
C LEU A 238 -12.69 5.78 2.11
N VAL A 239 -12.82 7.06 2.38
CA VAL A 239 -11.75 8.06 2.42
C VAL A 239 -11.85 8.93 3.67
N ASP A 240 -10.93 9.84 3.86
CA ASP A 240 -11.02 10.92 4.86
C ASP A 240 -10.73 12.28 4.19
N ARG A 241 -11.13 13.37 4.87
CA ARG A 241 -11.04 14.73 4.31
C ARG A 241 -9.63 15.28 4.16
N ALA A 242 -8.65 14.69 4.86
CA ALA A 242 -7.25 15.06 4.69
C ALA A 242 -6.63 14.35 3.48
N SER A 243 -7.10 13.13 3.16
CA SER A 243 -6.60 12.34 2.03
C SER A 243 -7.25 12.72 0.70
N VAL A 244 -8.55 13.07 0.70
CA VAL A 244 -9.32 13.41 -0.52
C VAL A 244 -10.24 14.59 -0.23
N HIS A 245 -10.26 15.57 -1.13
CA HIS A 245 -11.18 16.70 -1.07
C HIS A 245 -12.48 16.40 -1.83
N GLU A 246 -13.58 17.06 -1.47
CA GLU A 246 -14.89 16.81 -2.08
C GLU A 246 -14.95 17.14 -3.58
N ASP A 247 -14.21 18.16 -4.01
CA ASP A 247 -14.10 18.59 -5.42
C ASP A 247 -13.29 17.62 -6.27
N GLU A 248 -12.55 16.67 -5.66
CA GLU A 248 -11.83 15.59 -6.35
C GLU A 248 -12.72 14.41 -6.71
N ALA A 249 -14.01 14.38 -6.29
CA ALA A 249 -14.94 13.29 -6.60
C ALA A 249 -14.98 12.89 -8.09
N PRO A 250 -14.83 13.77 -9.09
CA PRO A 250 -14.77 13.39 -10.50
C PRO A 250 -13.58 12.49 -10.88
N HIS A 251 -12.57 12.37 -10.02
CA HIS A 251 -11.39 11.52 -10.22
C HIS A 251 -11.61 10.06 -9.78
N TYR A 252 -12.80 9.73 -9.29
CA TYR A 252 -13.16 8.40 -8.82
C TYR A 252 -14.38 7.88 -9.57
N SER A 253 -14.49 6.56 -9.75
CA SER A 253 -15.72 5.92 -10.26
C SER A 253 -16.74 5.69 -9.15
N GLU A 254 -16.26 5.57 -7.92
CA GLU A 254 -17.04 5.35 -6.71
C GLU A 254 -17.53 6.68 -6.13
N LYS A 255 -18.62 6.63 -5.36
CA LYS A 255 -18.99 7.74 -4.48
C LYS A 255 -18.05 7.79 -3.28
N LEU A 256 -17.56 8.96 -2.93
CA LEU A 256 -16.71 9.13 -1.77
C LEU A 256 -17.51 9.07 -0.48
N TRP A 257 -17.10 8.19 0.45
CA TRP A 257 -17.64 8.12 1.80
C TRP A 257 -16.57 8.59 2.79
N PHE A 258 -16.79 9.76 3.38
CA PHE A 258 -15.81 10.40 4.26
C PHE A 258 -15.94 9.88 5.68
N LEU A 259 -14.87 9.26 6.17
CA LEU A 259 -14.69 8.93 7.58
C LEU A 259 -14.37 10.21 8.37
N PRO A 260 -14.70 10.26 9.69
CA PRO A 260 -14.58 11.51 10.47
C PRO A 260 -13.12 12.00 10.62
N ASP A 261 -12.16 11.09 10.83
CA ASP A 261 -10.77 11.44 11.12
C ASP A 261 -9.82 10.95 10.02
N THR A 262 -9.37 9.71 10.11
CA THR A 262 -8.49 9.07 9.11
C THR A 262 -9.08 7.73 8.66
N ARG A 263 -8.81 7.36 7.42
CA ARG A 263 -9.16 6.03 6.91
C ARG A 263 -8.25 4.90 7.43
N LEU A 264 -7.15 5.26 8.09
CA LEU A 264 -6.11 4.33 8.57
C LEU A 264 -6.07 4.36 10.10
N CYS A 265 -6.38 3.23 10.74
CA CYS A 265 -6.33 3.08 12.20
C CYS A 265 -5.42 1.91 12.54
N LEU A 266 -4.20 2.19 13.04
CA LEU A 266 -3.25 1.14 13.42
C LEU A 266 -3.77 0.42 14.67
N SER A 267 -3.88 -0.89 14.58
CA SER A 267 -4.19 -1.76 15.71
C SER A 267 -3.02 -1.84 16.68
N GLU A 268 -3.32 -2.13 17.94
CA GLU A 268 -2.29 -2.40 18.95
C GLU A 268 -1.30 -3.45 18.47
N SER A 269 -0.01 -3.15 18.68
CA SER A 269 1.06 -4.08 18.32
C SER A 269 0.87 -5.44 18.98
N PRO A 270 1.04 -6.56 18.25
CA PRO A 270 1.00 -7.89 18.87
C PRO A 270 2.18 -8.13 19.84
N ILE A 271 3.21 -7.30 19.75
CA ILE A 271 4.41 -7.35 20.61
C ILE A 271 4.53 -6.01 21.33
N PRO A 272 4.50 -6.00 22.67
CA PRO A 272 4.68 -4.78 23.44
C PRO A 272 6.13 -4.31 23.35
N VAL A 273 6.34 -3.11 22.83
CA VAL A 273 7.63 -2.43 22.80
C VAL A 273 7.48 -1.06 23.44
N ALA A 274 8.32 -0.77 24.44
CA ALA A 274 8.30 0.52 25.11
C ALA A 274 8.86 1.63 24.20
N VAL A 275 8.29 2.82 24.31
CA VAL A 275 8.81 4.03 23.68
C VAL A 275 10.13 4.41 24.37
N SER A 276 11.15 4.69 23.56
CA SER A 276 12.48 5.08 24.05
C SER A 276 12.55 6.58 24.33
N PRO A 277 13.43 7.02 25.24
CA PRO A 277 13.80 8.44 25.35
C PRO A 277 14.40 8.94 24.02
N LEU A 278 14.35 10.27 23.81
CA LEU A 278 14.90 10.92 22.62
C LEU A 278 16.39 10.61 22.42
N PRO A 279 16.79 9.91 21.35
CA PRO A 279 18.18 9.44 21.18
C PRO A 279 19.21 10.58 21.10
N ALA A 280 18.84 11.74 20.54
CA ALA A 280 19.72 12.90 20.41
C ALA A 280 20.27 13.40 21.74
N LEU A 281 19.51 13.26 22.83
CA LEU A 281 19.96 13.65 24.18
C LEU A 281 21.16 12.83 24.67
N ALA A 282 21.22 11.56 24.29
CA ALA A 282 22.33 10.68 24.64
C ALA A 282 23.48 10.72 23.63
N LYS A 283 23.14 10.85 22.31
CA LYS A 283 24.11 10.80 21.22
C LYS A 283 24.80 12.14 20.94
N GLY A 284 24.15 13.27 21.27
CA GLY A 284 24.63 14.62 20.97
C GLY A 284 24.48 15.03 19.50
N TYR A 285 23.74 14.26 18.71
CA TYR A 285 23.40 14.55 17.31
C TYR A 285 22.03 13.96 16.97
N VAL A 286 21.35 14.57 15.97
CA VAL A 286 20.06 14.09 15.47
C VAL A 286 20.26 12.91 14.54
N THR A 287 19.47 11.86 14.69
CA THR A 287 19.38 10.74 13.78
C THR A 287 18.05 10.80 13.03
N PHE A 288 18.10 11.04 11.72
CA PHE A 288 16.97 10.87 10.84
C PHE A 288 16.81 9.40 10.45
N GLY A 289 15.56 8.92 10.30
CA GLY A 289 15.30 7.55 9.91
C GLY A 289 14.35 7.42 8.73
N SER A 290 14.47 6.33 7.97
CA SER A 290 13.44 5.92 7.02
C SER A 290 13.31 4.40 6.99
N TYR A 291 12.06 3.93 6.95
CA TYR A 291 11.67 2.51 7.03
C TYR A 291 10.86 2.07 5.81
N GLN A 292 11.01 2.79 4.72
CA GLN A 292 10.23 2.58 3.50
C GLN A 292 10.77 1.41 2.66
N THR A 293 9.99 0.93 1.70
CA THR A 293 10.52 0.00 0.70
C THR A 293 11.53 0.71 -0.21
N PRO A 294 12.60 0.03 -0.67
CA PRO A 294 13.62 0.65 -1.54
C PRO A 294 13.06 1.33 -2.78
N SER A 295 11.96 0.79 -3.33
CA SER A 295 11.26 1.34 -4.49
C SER A 295 10.63 2.72 -4.27
N LYS A 296 10.38 3.12 -3.02
CA LYS A 296 9.87 4.44 -2.65
C LYS A 296 10.97 5.48 -2.47
N VAL A 297 12.20 5.05 -2.20
CA VAL A 297 13.34 5.95 -2.06
C VAL A 297 13.80 6.38 -3.46
N THR A 298 13.15 7.39 -3.99
CA THR A 298 13.43 7.96 -5.32
C THR A 298 14.67 8.88 -5.28
N ASP A 299 15.18 9.28 -6.44
CA ASP A 299 16.28 10.25 -6.50
C ASP A 299 15.82 11.64 -6.04
N ALA A 300 14.54 12.01 -6.26
CA ALA A 300 13.93 13.20 -5.68
C ALA A 300 13.93 13.14 -4.14
N THR A 301 13.56 12.00 -3.56
CA THR A 301 13.65 11.77 -2.11
C THR A 301 15.09 12.01 -1.59
N LEU A 302 16.09 11.41 -2.25
CA LEU A 302 17.48 11.55 -1.85
C LEU A 302 17.99 12.99 -1.99
N ALA A 303 17.54 13.74 -3.01
CA ALA A 303 17.87 15.14 -3.20
C ALA A 303 17.36 16.02 -2.04
N VAL A 304 16.14 15.80 -1.58
CA VAL A 304 15.55 16.52 -0.42
C VAL A 304 16.28 16.15 0.88
N TRP A 305 16.54 14.86 1.11
CA TRP A 305 17.27 14.40 2.30
C TRP A 305 18.71 14.93 2.32
N SER A 306 19.36 15.03 1.15
CA SER A 306 20.68 15.65 1.01
C SER A 306 20.71 17.09 1.52
N GLN A 307 19.69 17.89 1.17
CA GLN A 307 19.57 19.27 1.64
C GLN A 307 19.42 19.36 3.18
N VAL A 308 18.65 18.46 3.79
CA VAL A 308 18.52 18.37 5.26
C VAL A 308 19.89 18.08 5.88
N LEU A 309 20.60 17.06 5.40
CA LEU A 309 21.89 16.65 5.95
C LEU A 309 23.00 17.70 5.73
N GLN A 310 22.97 18.45 4.62
CA GLN A 310 23.91 19.54 4.38
C GLN A 310 23.74 20.69 5.37
N LYS A 311 22.49 21.00 5.77
CA LYS A 311 22.20 22.07 6.75
C LYS A 311 22.48 21.64 8.19
N LEU A 312 22.53 20.33 8.47
CA LEU A 312 22.85 19.75 9.77
C LEU A 312 24.09 18.84 9.68
N PRO A 313 25.31 19.38 9.73
CA PRO A 313 26.53 18.60 9.47
C PRO A 313 26.78 17.43 10.43
N THR A 314 26.26 17.48 11.65
CA THR A 314 26.42 16.42 12.66
C THR A 314 25.33 15.35 12.57
N ALA A 315 24.20 15.62 11.90
CA ALA A 315 23.08 14.68 11.80
C ALA A 315 23.46 13.42 11.00
N ARG A 316 22.83 12.33 11.33
CA ARG A 316 23.00 11.02 10.68
C ARG A 316 21.70 10.54 10.05
N LEU A 317 21.81 9.66 9.06
CA LEU A 317 20.68 9.04 8.37
C LEU A 317 20.72 7.53 8.58
N ARG A 318 19.63 6.96 9.09
CA ARG A 318 19.44 5.52 9.27
C ARG A 318 18.37 5.03 8.29
N LEU A 319 18.75 4.14 7.39
CA LEU A 319 17.85 3.50 6.43
C LEU A 319 17.69 2.03 6.81
N GLN A 320 16.50 1.64 7.26
CA GLN A 320 16.20 0.25 7.59
C GLN A 320 15.18 -0.30 6.60
N LEU A 321 15.71 -0.92 5.53
CA LEU A 321 14.92 -1.29 4.36
C LEU A 321 15.07 -2.79 4.06
N ARG A 322 13.98 -3.39 3.58
CA ARG A 322 14.01 -4.75 3.08
C ARG A 322 14.95 -4.86 1.88
N GLY A 323 15.79 -5.87 1.89
CA GLY A 323 16.76 -6.13 0.83
C GLY A 323 18.19 -5.68 1.17
N PHE A 324 18.40 -4.92 2.26
CA PHE A 324 19.76 -4.56 2.71
C PHE A 324 20.49 -5.72 3.43
N GLU A 325 19.86 -6.86 3.51
CA GLU A 325 20.50 -8.15 3.84
C GLU A 325 21.45 -8.61 2.69
N PHE A 326 21.31 -8.04 1.48
CA PHE A 326 22.08 -8.38 0.29
C PHE A 326 23.10 -7.29 -0.05
N ALA A 327 24.37 -7.68 -0.16
CA ALA A 327 25.49 -6.75 -0.40
C ALA A 327 25.31 -5.90 -1.68
N GLU A 328 24.73 -6.46 -2.75
CA GLU A 328 24.50 -5.71 -4.00
C GLU A 328 23.48 -4.59 -3.83
N SER A 329 22.42 -4.80 -3.02
CA SER A 329 21.43 -3.77 -2.71
C SER A 329 22.05 -2.63 -1.89
N VAL A 330 22.90 -2.99 -0.91
CA VAL A 330 23.66 -2.01 -0.10
C VAL A 330 24.59 -1.19 -1.00
N LYS A 331 25.40 -1.86 -1.83
CA LYS A 331 26.33 -1.19 -2.76
C LYS A 331 25.60 -0.18 -3.64
N ARG A 332 24.50 -0.55 -4.24
CA ARG A 332 23.72 0.35 -5.11
C ARG A 332 23.11 1.53 -4.36
N MET A 333 22.64 1.30 -3.12
CA MET A 333 22.16 2.42 -2.31
C MET A 333 23.29 3.38 -1.98
N LEU A 334 24.50 2.90 -1.67
CA LEU A 334 25.68 3.75 -1.44
C LEU A 334 26.05 4.55 -2.70
N GLU A 335 25.99 3.94 -3.89
CA GLU A 335 26.20 4.64 -5.16
C GLU A 335 25.18 5.77 -5.38
N ARG A 336 23.89 5.53 -5.08
CA ARG A 336 22.83 6.54 -5.18
C ARG A 336 22.97 7.66 -4.13
N LEU A 337 23.36 7.31 -2.90
CA LEU A 337 23.64 8.29 -1.84
C LEU A 337 24.81 9.19 -2.24
N ALA A 338 25.90 8.63 -2.78
CA ALA A 338 27.04 9.39 -3.27
C ALA A 338 26.64 10.32 -4.43
N ALA A 339 25.82 9.85 -5.38
CA ALA A 339 25.29 10.68 -6.47
C ALA A 339 24.42 11.85 -5.95
N ALA A 340 23.69 11.63 -4.85
CA ALA A 340 22.91 12.66 -4.16
C ALA A 340 23.77 13.54 -3.21
N LYS A 341 25.11 13.36 -3.18
CA LYS A 341 26.04 14.08 -2.29
C LYS A 341 25.77 13.86 -0.79
N ILE A 342 25.32 12.67 -0.44
CA ILE A 342 25.18 12.22 0.95
C ILE A 342 26.41 11.37 1.29
N ASP A 343 27.14 11.81 2.32
CA ASP A 343 28.35 11.12 2.78
C ASP A 343 27.98 9.79 3.45
N SER A 344 28.57 8.69 2.97
CA SER A 344 28.34 7.34 3.48
C SER A 344 28.70 7.17 4.95
N ASP A 345 29.69 7.93 5.46
CA ASP A 345 30.09 7.87 6.88
C ASP A 345 29.03 8.39 7.84
N ARG A 346 28.02 9.05 7.30
CA ARG A 346 26.85 9.57 8.02
C ARG A 346 25.62 8.69 7.84
N VAL A 347 25.70 7.56 7.11
CA VAL A 347 24.55 6.72 6.78
C VAL A 347 24.73 5.33 7.36
N GLU A 348 23.68 4.84 8.01
CA GLU A 348 23.57 3.46 8.47
C GLU A 348 22.52 2.72 7.61
N LEU A 349 22.93 1.62 6.96
CA LEU A 349 22.07 0.79 6.12
C LEU A 349 21.81 -0.55 6.79
N LEU A 350 20.55 -0.86 7.08
CA LEU A 350 20.14 -2.03 7.85
C LEU A 350 19.02 -2.81 7.14
N GLY A 351 19.06 -4.12 7.23
CA GLY A 351 17.93 -4.99 6.88
C GLY A 351 16.80 -4.91 7.92
N THR A 352 15.63 -5.44 7.58
CA THR A 352 14.42 -5.30 8.43
C THR A 352 14.43 -6.12 9.69
N GLY A 353 15.12 -7.27 9.73
CA GLY A 353 15.15 -8.15 10.89
C GLY A 353 13.77 -8.73 11.28
N ILE A 354 13.66 -9.21 12.52
CA ILE A 354 12.38 -9.64 13.12
C ILE A 354 11.57 -8.43 13.59
N PHE A 355 10.26 -8.57 13.66
CA PHE A 355 9.33 -7.45 13.90
C PHE A 355 9.58 -6.72 15.25
N GLU A 356 9.93 -7.44 16.30
CA GLU A 356 10.27 -6.83 17.59
C GLU A 356 11.51 -5.92 17.49
N ALA A 357 12.58 -6.43 16.88
CA ALA A 357 13.80 -5.66 16.66
C ALA A 357 13.56 -4.46 15.73
N TYR A 358 12.71 -4.64 14.72
CA TYR A 358 12.28 -3.57 13.83
C TYR A 358 11.55 -2.46 14.60
N LEU A 359 10.58 -2.77 15.48
CA LEU A 359 9.90 -1.76 16.30
C LEU A 359 10.88 -1.08 17.28
N LYS A 360 11.75 -1.85 17.96
CA LYS A 360 12.76 -1.29 18.86
C LYS A 360 13.70 -0.31 18.16
N SER A 361 13.97 -0.51 16.88
CA SER A 361 14.89 0.33 16.12
C SER A 361 14.41 1.77 15.91
N TYR A 362 13.11 2.05 16.07
CA TYR A 362 12.60 3.42 16.11
C TYR A 362 13.17 4.20 17.31
N GLY A 363 13.56 3.53 18.39
CA GLY A 363 14.24 4.14 19.54
C GLY A 363 15.65 4.66 19.23
N ASP A 364 16.20 4.38 18.06
CA ASP A 364 17.48 4.93 17.58
C ASP A 364 17.32 6.18 16.70
N VAL A 365 16.08 6.58 16.41
CA VAL A 365 15.71 7.64 15.46
C VAL A 365 14.97 8.76 16.18
N ASP A 366 15.33 10.00 15.91
CA ASP A 366 14.68 11.19 16.45
C ASP A 366 13.51 11.64 15.58
N ILE A 367 13.68 11.61 14.26
CA ILE A 367 12.71 12.07 13.27
C ILE A 367 12.70 11.11 12.09
N VAL A 368 11.53 10.65 11.66
CA VAL A 368 11.37 9.91 10.40
C VAL A 368 11.24 10.87 9.23
N LEU A 369 12.02 10.64 8.18
CA LEU A 369 11.91 11.32 6.89
C LEU A 369 11.10 10.46 5.93
N ASP A 370 9.94 10.97 5.52
CA ASP A 370 9.08 10.28 4.58
C ASP A 370 9.56 10.40 3.13
N THR A 371 9.16 9.46 2.29
CA THR A 371 9.57 9.38 0.87
C THR A 371 8.62 10.15 -0.05
N LEU A 372 9.15 10.57 -1.19
CA LEU A 372 8.46 11.37 -2.20
C LEU A 372 8.44 10.63 -3.56
N PRO A 373 7.33 10.65 -4.29
CA PRO A 373 6.01 11.18 -3.97
C PRO A 373 5.16 10.22 -3.12
N PHE A 374 5.57 8.97 -2.95
CA PHE A 374 4.80 7.94 -2.25
C PHE A 374 5.24 7.84 -0.79
N PRO A 375 4.46 8.39 0.17
CA PRO A 375 4.80 8.39 1.58
C PRO A 375 4.56 7.04 2.26
N GLY A 376 4.95 6.93 3.53
CA GLY A 376 4.64 5.81 4.39
C GLY A 376 3.15 5.71 4.71
N GLY A 377 2.68 4.48 4.88
CA GLY A 377 1.39 4.18 5.49
C GLY A 377 1.65 3.51 6.84
N THR A 378 1.84 2.19 6.85
CA THR A 378 2.14 1.42 8.06
C THR A 378 3.41 1.91 8.76
N THR A 379 4.45 2.26 8.03
CA THR A 379 5.71 2.76 8.60
C THR A 379 5.54 4.10 9.32
N THR A 380 4.74 5.01 8.78
CA THR A 380 4.40 6.28 9.43
C THR A 380 3.55 6.04 10.68
N ALA A 381 2.53 5.18 10.61
CA ALA A 381 1.72 4.82 11.76
C ALA A 381 2.55 4.14 12.87
N GLN A 382 3.51 3.27 12.51
CA GLN A 382 4.43 2.63 13.46
C GLN A 382 5.43 3.62 14.07
N ALA A 383 5.93 4.59 13.30
CA ALA A 383 6.76 5.66 13.84
C ALA A 383 6.00 6.44 14.91
N LEU A 384 4.77 6.86 14.62
CA LEU A 384 3.91 7.55 15.59
C LEU A 384 3.60 6.69 16.82
N TRP A 385 3.33 5.40 16.63
CA TRP A 385 3.14 4.45 17.73
C TRP A 385 4.37 4.35 18.64
N MET A 386 5.56 4.42 18.07
CA MET A 386 6.83 4.40 18.79
C MET A 386 7.28 5.79 19.29
N GLY A 387 6.43 6.81 19.20
CA GLY A 387 6.70 8.16 19.68
C GLY A 387 7.64 8.97 18.79
N VAL A 388 7.88 8.54 17.53
CA VAL A 388 8.80 9.21 16.61
C VAL A 388 8.00 9.99 15.57
N PRO A 389 8.11 11.33 15.51
CA PRO A 389 7.42 12.14 14.53
C PRO A 389 7.97 11.90 13.13
N THR A 390 7.10 12.13 12.12
CA THR A 390 7.45 11.97 10.71
C THR A 390 7.29 13.30 9.99
N VAL A 391 8.30 13.74 9.24
CA VAL A 391 8.15 14.82 8.25
C VAL A 391 7.63 14.22 6.97
N THR A 392 6.49 14.69 6.48
CA THR A 392 5.88 14.25 5.22
C THR A 392 5.57 15.44 4.31
N LEU A 393 5.59 15.22 3.00
CA LEU A 393 5.19 16.22 2.01
C LEU A 393 3.76 15.96 1.56
N ARG A 394 2.91 17.01 1.61
CA ARG A 394 1.58 16.96 1.05
C ARG A 394 1.62 16.82 -0.47
N GLY A 395 0.93 15.83 -0.99
CA GLY A 395 0.73 15.68 -2.43
C GLY A 395 -0.68 16.04 -2.89
N ASN A 396 -1.05 15.55 -4.07
CA ASN A 396 -2.30 15.86 -4.76
C ASN A 396 -3.20 14.65 -5.01
N THR A 397 -2.89 13.50 -4.44
CA THR A 397 -3.69 12.27 -4.56
C THR A 397 -3.90 11.63 -3.20
N LEU A 398 -4.86 10.72 -3.08
CA LEU A 398 -5.14 9.98 -1.85
C LEU A 398 -3.87 9.36 -1.26
N VAL A 399 -3.05 8.71 -2.08
CA VAL A 399 -1.83 8.04 -1.60
C VAL A 399 -0.79 9.04 -1.12
N THR A 400 -0.61 10.14 -1.83
CA THR A 400 0.43 11.14 -1.50
C THR A 400 0.06 12.01 -0.31
N ARG A 401 -1.19 11.94 0.17
CA ARG A 401 -1.70 12.62 1.38
C ARG A 401 -1.90 11.69 2.58
N GLN A 402 -1.60 10.39 2.47
CA GLN A 402 -1.86 9.48 3.60
C GLN A 402 -1.02 9.80 4.84
N GLY A 403 0.21 10.30 4.68
CA GLY A 403 1.03 10.79 5.79
C GLY A 403 0.38 12.01 6.48
N GLU A 404 -0.12 12.97 5.70
CA GLU A 404 -0.86 14.11 6.20
C GLU A 404 -2.10 13.69 7.01
N SER A 405 -2.88 12.74 6.49
CA SER A 405 -4.09 12.24 7.16
C SER A 405 -3.76 11.71 8.57
N MET A 406 -2.75 10.87 8.69
CA MET A 406 -2.35 10.31 9.98
C MET A 406 -1.79 11.35 10.94
N LEU A 407 -0.94 12.26 10.45
CA LEU A 407 -0.35 13.31 11.29
C LEU A 407 -1.42 14.29 11.81
N ARG A 408 -2.37 14.69 10.98
CA ARG A 408 -3.50 15.53 11.41
C ARG A 408 -4.36 14.85 12.45
N CYS A 409 -4.63 13.56 12.28
CA CYS A 409 -5.43 12.78 13.22
C CYS A 409 -4.83 12.77 14.65
N VAL A 410 -3.51 12.89 14.79
CA VAL A 410 -2.81 12.91 16.09
C VAL A 410 -2.32 14.31 16.50
N GLY A 411 -2.77 15.38 15.83
CA GLY A 411 -2.43 16.78 16.18
C GLY A 411 -0.99 17.18 15.82
N LEU A 412 -0.39 16.53 14.81
CA LEU A 412 0.96 16.79 14.33
C LEU A 412 0.98 17.43 12.93
N GLU A 413 -0.02 18.24 12.58
CA GLU A 413 -0.11 18.94 11.29
C GLU A 413 1.08 19.85 11.00
N ALA A 414 1.78 20.32 12.02
CA ALA A 414 3.00 21.13 11.88
C ALA A 414 4.21 20.34 11.33
N TRP A 415 4.06 19.01 11.13
CA TRP A 415 5.06 18.13 10.50
C TRP A 415 4.72 17.82 9.03
N VAL A 416 3.65 18.43 8.50
CA VAL A 416 3.22 18.31 7.10
C VAL A 416 3.75 19.49 6.29
N ALA A 417 4.66 19.20 5.39
CA ALA A 417 5.24 20.20 4.49
C ALA A 417 4.33 20.49 3.28
N ASN A 418 4.34 21.71 2.78
CA ASN A 418 3.62 22.14 1.60
C ASN A 418 4.51 22.23 0.34
N SER A 419 5.83 22.24 0.52
CA SER A 419 6.83 22.20 -0.55
C SER A 419 8.07 21.44 -0.08
N GLU A 420 8.98 21.13 -0.99
CA GLU A 420 10.28 20.49 -0.66
C GLU A 420 11.13 21.40 0.25
N GLU A 421 11.11 22.70 0.02
CA GLU A 421 11.79 23.68 0.88
C GLU A 421 11.19 23.69 2.29
N ASP A 422 9.86 23.65 2.41
CA ASP A 422 9.17 23.57 3.69
C ASP A 422 9.49 22.25 4.42
N TYR A 423 9.54 21.12 3.67
CA TYR A 423 9.99 19.84 4.20
C TYR A 423 11.37 19.92 4.85
N VAL A 424 12.33 20.53 4.13
CA VAL A 424 13.68 20.74 4.66
C VAL A 424 13.67 21.65 5.89
N GLN A 425 12.87 22.74 5.88
CA GLN A 425 12.79 23.65 7.03
C GLN A 425 12.18 22.97 8.26
N ILE A 426 11.10 22.19 8.09
CA ILE A 426 10.51 21.42 9.19
C ILE A 426 11.54 20.45 9.77
N ALA A 427 12.25 19.69 8.92
CA ALA A 427 13.24 18.71 9.37
C ALA A 427 14.40 19.32 10.17
N ILE A 428 14.81 20.55 9.87
CA ILE A 428 15.97 21.19 10.55
C ILE A 428 15.57 22.01 11.77
N ASN A 429 14.30 22.42 11.93
CA ASN A 429 13.86 23.32 12.99
C ASN A 429 13.15 22.59 14.14
N ARG A 430 12.82 21.33 13.99
CA ARG A 430 12.15 20.50 15.01
C ARG A 430 13.11 19.61 15.75
#